data_60f37a2c940db484fba211816b116ce5
#
_entry.id   60f37a2c940db484fba211816b116ce5
#
_cell.length_a   1.000
_cell.length_b   1.000
_cell.length_c   1.000
_cell.angle_alpha   90.00
_cell.angle_beta   90.00
_cell.angle_gamma   90.00
#
_symmetry.space_group_name_H-M   'P 1'
#
loop_
_entity.id
_entity.type
_entity.pdbx_description
1 polymer ?
#
loop_
_entity_poly.entity_id
_entity_poly.type
_entity_poly.pdbx_seq_one_letter_code
_entity_poly.pdbx_strand_id
1 'polypeptide(L)' 'MPLNFQEYTNDNLWLILVETVHANVMYPTHKAYTRDILLREKPDISADELAARLNLPVGEAIVILYELSELTKA' A
#
# COMPACT_ATOMS: atom_id res chain seq x y z
N MET A 1 22.16 -13.72 -8.07
CA MET A 1 22.46 -12.32 -8.32
C MET A 1 21.72 -11.46 -7.33
N PRO A 2 22.43 -10.61 -6.60
CA PRO A 2 21.73 -9.76 -5.67
C PRO A 2 20.90 -8.71 -6.41
N LEU A 3 19.69 -8.52 -5.93
CA LEU A 3 18.84 -7.48 -6.48
C LEU A 3 19.21 -6.15 -5.82
N ASN A 4 19.28 -5.11 -6.62
CA ASN A 4 19.43 -3.77 -6.09
C ASN A 4 18.03 -3.25 -5.81
N PHE A 5 17.52 -3.53 -4.61
CA PHE A 5 16.18 -3.14 -4.24
C PHE A 5 15.97 -1.64 -4.30
N GLN A 6 16.99 -0.89 -3.98
CA GLN A 6 16.86 0.56 -3.97
C GLN A 6 16.62 1.11 -5.36
N GLU A 7 17.32 0.57 -6.35
CA GLU A 7 17.13 0.97 -7.74
C GLU A 7 15.74 0.62 -8.23
N TYR A 8 15.30 -0.61 -7.97
CA TYR A 8 13.96 -1.04 -8.39
C TYR A 8 12.86 -0.27 -7.67
N THR A 9 13.05 -0.03 -6.39
CA THR A 9 12.04 0.66 -5.59
C THR A 9 11.79 2.06 -6.11
N ASN A 10 12.86 2.75 -6.49
CA ASN A 10 12.71 4.13 -6.94
C ASN A 10 12.14 4.24 -8.35
N ASP A 11 12.40 3.26 -9.21
CA ASP A 11 12.04 3.35 -10.62
C ASP A 11 11.08 2.27 -11.06
N ASN A 12 11.63 1.09 -11.37
CA ASN A 12 10.87 0.05 -12.07
C ASN A 12 10.07 -0.84 -11.13
N LEU A 13 10.66 -1.26 -10.02
CA LEU A 13 9.97 -2.18 -9.12
C LEU A 13 8.76 -1.53 -8.48
N TRP A 14 8.89 -0.26 -8.12
CA TRP A 14 7.76 0.46 -7.54
C TRP A 14 6.61 0.57 -8.52
N LEU A 15 6.91 0.93 -9.77
CA LEU A 15 5.88 1.04 -10.80
C LEU A 15 5.20 -0.30 -11.07
N ILE A 16 5.99 -1.38 -11.11
CA ILE A 16 5.43 -2.72 -11.30
C ILE A 16 4.51 -3.09 -10.14
N LEU A 17 4.94 -2.80 -8.92
CA LEU A 17 4.11 -3.07 -7.75
C LEU A 17 2.79 -2.30 -7.80
N VAL A 18 2.84 -1.02 -8.11
CA VAL A 18 1.65 -0.19 -8.18
C VAL A 18 0.70 -0.71 -9.26
N GLU A 19 1.21 -1.04 -10.43
CA GLU A 19 0.38 -1.57 -11.49
C GLU A 19 -0.27 -2.89 -11.11
N THR A 20 0.49 -3.78 -10.48
CA THR A 20 -0.01 -5.07 -10.03
C THR A 20 -1.13 -4.91 -9.00
N VAL A 21 -0.92 -4.01 -8.04
CA VAL A 21 -1.88 -3.75 -6.99
C VAL A 21 -3.16 -3.11 -7.57
N HIS A 22 -3.00 -2.16 -8.47
CA HIS A 22 -4.15 -1.50 -9.09
C HIS A 22 -4.97 -2.44 -9.95
N ALA A 23 -4.39 -3.52 -10.44
CA ALA A 23 -5.11 -4.51 -11.22
C ALA A 23 -6.01 -5.41 -10.35
N ASN A 24 -5.81 -5.40 -9.04
CA ASN A 24 -6.61 -6.20 -8.12
C ASN A 24 -7.99 -5.56 -7.96
N VAL A 25 -9.06 -6.33 -8.28
CA VAL A 25 -10.42 -5.77 -8.25
C VAL A 25 -10.83 -5.32 -6.85
N MET A 26 -10.23 -5.87 -5.80
CA MET A 26 -10.55 -5.50 -4.42
C MET A 26 -9.76 -4.30 -3.92
N TYR A 27 -8.79 -3.82 -4.70
CA TYR A 27 -7.94 -2.74 -4.24
C TYR A 27 -8.72 -1.47 -3.85
N PRO A 28 -9.65 -0.98 -4.67
CA PRO A 28 -10.41 0.22 -4.29
C PRO A 28 -11.19 0.05 -3.00
N THR A 29 -11.75 -1.14 -2.78
CA THR A 29 -12.51 -1.44 -1.56
C THR A 29 -11.58 -1.46 -0.35
N HIS A 30 -10.42 -2.13 -0.47
CA HIS A 30 -9.44 -2.17 0.61
C HIS A 30 -8.93 -0.78 0.96
N LYS A 31 -8.67 0.02 -0.06
CA LYS A 31 -8.18 1.38 0.13
C LYS A 31 -9.22 2.25 0.83
N ALA A 32 -10.48 2.16 0.40
CA ALA A 32 -11.54 2.94 1.00
C ALA A 32 -11.76 2.55 2.46
N TYR A 33 -11.75 1.26 2.76
CA TYR A 33 -11.91 0.78 4.13
C TYR A 33 -10.77 1.29 5.01
N THR A 34 -9.54 1.22 4.50
CA THR A 34 -8.38 1.72 5.24
C THR A 34 -8.53 3.21 5.54
N ARG A 35 -8.91 3.99 4.55
CA ARG A 35 -9.08 5.43 4.69
C ARG A 35 -10.18 5.77 5.70
N ASP A 36 -11.32 5.09 5.60
CA ASP A 36 -12.51 5.51 6.33
C ASP A 36 -12.61 4.91 7.72
N ILE A 37 -12.02 3.74 7.93
CA ILE A 37 -12.17 3.01 9.19
C ILE A 37 -10.83 2.87 9.92
N LEU A 38 -9.85 2.21 9.29
CA LEU A 38 -8.65 1.81 10.02
C LEU A 38 -7.76 2.99 10.39
N LEU A 39 -7.62 3.97 9.52
CA LEU A 39 -6.79 5.14 9.84
C LEU A 39 -7.44 6.04 10.88
N ARG A 40 -8.75 5.99 11.03
CA ARG A 40 -9.42 6.70 12.12
C ARG A 40 -9.15 6.04 13.46
N GLU A 41 -9.11 4.70 13.48
CA GLU A 41 -8.83 3.96 14.70
C GLU A 41 -7.35 4.00 15.07
N LYS A 42 -6.49 3.92 14.07
CA LYS A 42 -5.04 3.89 14.29
C LYS A 42 -4.34 4.64 13.17
N PRO A 43 -4.14 5.96 13.33
CA PRO A 43 -3.51 6.77 12.28
C PRO A 43 -2.09 6.35 11.92
N ASP A 44 -1.39 5.68 12.84
CA ASP A 44 -0.01 5.25 12.63
C ASP A 44 0.11 3.77 12.29
N ILE A 45 -0.96 3.16 11.78
CA ILE A 45 -0.94 1.73 11.43
C ILE A 45 0.19 1.45 10.44
N SER A 46 0.94 0.38 10.68
CA SER A 46 2.02 -0.03 9.79
C SER A 46 1.47 -0.87 8.64
N ALA A 47 2.26 -0.99 7.57
CA ALA A 47 1.88 -1.84 6.44
C ALA A 47 1.70 -3.29 6.86
N ASP A 48 2.57 -3.78 7.75
CA ASP A 48 2.46 -5.16 8.24
C ASP A 48 1.15 -5.37 9.00
N GLU A 49 0.79 -4.41 9.83
CA GLU A 49 -0.44 -4.51 10.60
C GLU A 49 -1.67 -4.42 9.70
N LEU A 50 -1.64 -3.52 8.72
CA LEU A 50 -2.72 -3.39 7.77
C LEU A 50 -2.91 -4.69 6.98
N ALA A 51 -1.81 -5.26 6.50
CA ALA A 51 -1.85 -6.52 5.76
C ALA A 51 -2.47 -7.63 6.61
N ALA A 52 -2.09 -7.70 7.89
CA ALA A 52 -2.62 -8.73 8.79
C ALA A 52 -4.12 -8.52 9.05
N ARG A 53 -4.53 -7.28 9.26
CA ARG A 53 -5.94 -7.00 9.58
C ARG A 53 -6.87 -7.28 8.42
N LEU A 54 -6.45 -6.97 7.20
CA LEU A 54 -7.31 -7.15 6.03
C LEU A 54 -6.99 -8.42 5.26
N ASN A 55 -6.01 -9.19 5.73
CA ASN A 55 -5.58 -10.43 5.08
C ASN A 55 -5.21 -10.17 3.62
N LEU A 56 -4.34 -9.20 3.41
CA LEU A 56 -3.86 -8.89 2.08
C LEU A 56 -2.34 -8.87 2.03
N PRO A 57 -1.76 -8.95 0.83
CA PRO A 57 -0.31 -8.93 0.69
C PRO A 57 0.28 -7.63 1.23
N VAL A 58 1.47 -7.71 1.82
CA VAL A 58 2.10 -6.52 2.37
C VAL A 58 2.39 -5.48 1.28
N GLY A 59 2.65 -5.93 0.05
CA GLY A 59 2.85 -5.00 -1.06
C GLY A 59 1.63 -4.13 -1.32
N GLU A 60 0.44 -4.72 -1.26
CA GLU A 60 -0.79 -3.95 -1.40
C GLU A 60 -0.96 -2.97 -0.25
N ALA A 61 -0.64 -3.40 0.97
CA ALA A 61 -0.73 -2.51 2.13
C ALA A 61 0.20 -1.32 1.99
N ILE A 62 1.41 -1.55 1.49
CA ILE A 62 2.37 -0.46 1.27
C ILE A 62 1.81 0.55 0.26
N VAL A 63 1.25 0.07 -0.84
CA VAL A 63 0.70 0.96 -1.87
C VAL A 63 -0.49 1.75 -1.30
N ILE A 64 -1.38 1.09 -0.57
CA ILE A 64 -2.52 1.76 0.04
C ILE A 64 -2.06 2.90 0.94
N LEU A 65 -1.14 2.61 1.86
CA LEU A 65 -0.70 3.62 2.81
C LEU A 65 0.05 4.76 2.12
N TYR A 66 0.86 4.42 1.13
CA TYR A 66 1.57 5.43 0.37
C TYR A 66 0.61 6.38 -0.34
N GLU A 67 -0.37 5.82 -1.04
CA GLU A 67 -1.30 6.64 -1.81
C GLU A 67 -2.20 7.48 -0.91
N LEU A 68 -2.62 6.93 0.22
CA LEU A 68 -3.42 7.70 1.16
C LEU A 68 -2.60 8.82 1.80
N SER A 69 -1.31 8.58 2.06
CA SER A 69 -0.46 9.64 2.59
C SER A 69 -0.24 10.76 1.58
N GLU A 70 -0.18 10.43 0.29
CA GLU A 70 -0.06 11.45 -0.74
C GLU A 70 -1.32 12.31 -0.83
N LEU A 71 -2.49 11.71 -0.66
CA LEU A 71 -3.74 12.44 -0.68
C LEU A 71 -3.88 13.45 0.46
N THR A 72 -3.24 13.18 1.59
CA THR A 72 -3.33 14.06 2.76
C THR A 72 -2.23 15.12 2.79
N LYS A 73 -1.28 15.06 1.88
CA LYS A 73 -0.27 16.12 1.76
C LYS A 73 -0.90 17.32 1.11
N ALA A 74 -0.87 18.39 1.82
CA ALA A 74 -1.39 19.64 1.29
C ALA A 74 -0.32 20.41 0.52
#